data_b62dca457f43deb4071e37ff8b8f7d62
#
_entry.id   b62dca457f43deb4071e37ff8b8f7d62
#
_cell.length_a   1.000
_cell.length_b   1.000
_cell.length_c   1.000
_cell.angle_alpha   90.00
_cell.angle_beta   90.00
_cell.angle_gamma   90.00
#
_symmetry.space_group_name_H-M   'P 1'
#
loop_
_entity.id
_entity.type
_entity.pdbx_description
1 polymer ?
#
loop_
_entity_poly.entity_id
_entity_poly.type
_entity_poly.pdbx_seq_one_letter_code
_entity_poly.pdbx_strand_id
1 'polypeptide(L)'
;MKKFILIGILAVFSSCSTNKFYQIYKTKPVASDSQSNVYETPECRISYDFWAEGGDAGFTIYNKTSEPLTVNMAKSFYIVNGKAYDYFQARTFMTAKSETKAAYASTYLYRLNMASSAAVSSGHSTSYVERPEIIIPPKSAKDFREYTINLLYFPHCDLVKYPTKRKIKSVNFGLENSPFAFSNSISYVANGKPTTVVHDFYVHEIVNLPLSEEIKNVKLERCDRTVNGLKHVNESKDNFYIEYSKK
;
A
#
# COMPACT_ATOMS: atom_id res chain seq x y z
N MET A 1 -10.09 64.28 -27.41
CA MET A 1 -8.95 63.54 -26.83
C MET A 1 -9.54 62.54 -25.82
N LYS A 2 -9.71 61.26 -26.21
CA LYS A 2 -10.27 60.22 -25.37
C LYS A 2 -9.10 59.47 -24.71
N LYS A 3 -8.98 59.55 -23.39
CA LYS A 3 -8.00 58.80 -22.59
C LYS A 3 -8.52 57.35 -22.41
N PHE A 4 -7.87 56.37 -23.02
CA PHE A 4 -8.08 54.97 -22.76
C PHE A 4 -7.33 54.61 -21.46
N ILE A 5 -8.09 54.29 -20.43
CA ILE A 5 -7.55 53.71 -19.19
C ILE A 5 -7.45 52.20 -19.42
N LEU A 6 -6.21 51.71 -19.58
CA LEU A 6 -5.88 50.31 -19.69
C LEU A 6 -5.84 49.72 -18.26
N ILE A 7 -6.94 49.08 -17.83
CA ILE A 7 -6.97 48.34 -16.55
C ILE A 7 -6.30 46.99 -16.83
N GLY A 8 -5.03 46.89 -16.43
CA GLY A 8 -4.32 45.62 -16.39
C GLY A 8 -4.87 44.72 -15.27
N ILE A 9 -5.64 43.70 -15.63
CA ILE A 9 -6.04 42.65 -14.72
C ILE A 9 -4.80 41.80 -14.43
N LEU A 10 -4.14 42.04 -13.30
CA LEU A 10 -3.11 41.13 -12.74
C LEU A 10 -3.84 39.89 -12.27
N ALA A 11 -3.93 38.86 -13.11
CA ALA A 11 -4.34 37.52 -12.70
C ALA A 11 -3.24 36.95 -11.78
N VAL A 12 -3.42 37.10 -10.50
CA VAL A 12 -2.62 36.39 -9.47
C VAL A 12 -2.97 34.93 -9.58
N PHE A 13 -2.22 34.17 -10.36
CA PHE A 13 -2.22 32.72 -10.31
C PHE A 13 -1.64 32.32 -8.94
N SER A 14 -2.50 32.20 -7.95
CA SER A 14 -2.18 31.51 -6.71
C SER A 14 -1.95 30.05 -7.08
N SER A 15 -0.72 29.72 -7.45
CA SER A 15 -0.26 28.34 -7.52
C SER A 15 -0.40 27.78 -6.10
N CYS A 16 -1.49 27.07 -5.85
CA CYS A 16 -1.66 26.23 -4.67
C CYS A 16 -0.67 25.07 -4.81
N SER A 17 0.61 25.34 -4.56
CA SER A 17 1.58 24.27 -4.38
C SER A 17 1.23 23.62 -3.06
N THR A 18 0.52 22.48 -3.10
CA THR A 18 0.35 21.63 -1.95
C THR A 18 1.74 21.20 -1.51
N ASN A 19 2.22 21.78 -0.40
CA ASN A 19 3.50 21.38 0.19
C ASN A 19 3.32 19.97 0.76
N LYS A 20 3.65 18.98 -0.05
CA LYS A 20 3.66 17.56 0.33
C LYS A 20 4.95 17.21 1.03
N PHE A 21 4.83 16.38 2.03
CA PHE A 21 5.92 15.84 2.84
C PHE A 21 5.76 14.35 2.97
N TYR A 22 6.85 13.66 3.21
CA TYR A 22 6.90 12.23 3.44
C TYR A 22 7.54 11.94 4.79
N GLN A 23 6.91 11.08 5.56
CA GLN A 23 7.53 10.47 6.73
C GLN A 23 7.96 9.07 6.34
N ILE A 24 9.27 8.84 6.33
CA ILE A 24 9.86 7.55 5.97
C ILE A 24 10.15 6.78 7.24
N TYR A 25 9.74 5.54 7.26
CA TYR A 25 9.97 4.58 8.32
C TYR A 25 10.92 3.50 7.82
N LYS A 26 12.04 3.30 8.51
CA LYS A 26 12.98 2.24 8.19
C LYS A 26 12.85 1.12 9.21
N THR A 27 12.65 -0.10 8.73
CA THR A 27 12.47 -1.28 9.56
C THR A 27 13.71 -2.13 9.63
N LYS A 28 13.79 -2.96 10.66
CA LYS A 28 14.79 -4.02 10.81
C LYS A 28 14.14 -5.29 11.34
N PRO A 29 14.63 -6.48 10.94
CA PRO A 29 14.30 -7.72 11.63
C PRO A 29 14.87 -7.71 13.05
N VAL A 30 14.17 -8.38 13.98
CA VAL A 30 14.61 -8.52 15.37
C VAL A 30 15.74 -9.56 15.48
N ALA A 31 15.64 -10.65 14.70
CA ALA A 31 16.69 -11.66 14.65
C ALA A 31 17.93 -11.14 13.91
N SER A 32 19.07 -11.16 14.57
CA SER A 32 20.34 -10.58 14.09
C SER A 32 20.93 -11.28 12.86
N ASP A 33 20.51 -12.50 12.56
CA ASP A 33 21.08 -13.30 11.47
C ASP A 33 20.46 -13.01 10.10
N SER A 34 19.33 -12.31 10.03
CA SER A 34 18.70 -11.93 8.78
C SER A 34 19.00 -10.46 8.47
N GLN A 35 19.96 -10.22 7.59
CA GLN A 35 20.22 -8.89 7.02
C GLN A 35 19.21 -8.51 5.91
N SER A 36 18.26 -9.37 5.64
CA SER A 36 17.27 -9.18 4.58
C SER A 36 15.87 -9.59 5.06
N ASN A 37 14.84 -8.98 4.48
CA ASN A 37 13.44 -9.36 4.68
C ASN A 37 13.08 -10.68 3.95
N VAL A 38 14.02 -11.62 3.87
CA VAL A 38 13.87 -12.93 3.22
C VAL A 38 14.28 -14.04 4.18
N TYR A 39 13.37 -14.95 4.41
CA TYR A 39 13.56 -16.10 5.28
C TYR A 39 13.47 -17.39 4.47
N GLU A 40 14.49 -18.24 4.60
CA GLU A 40 14.60 -19.49 3.85
C GLU A 40 14.42 -20.69 4.77
N THR A 41 13.55 -21.60 4.37
CA THR A 41 13.47 -22.96 4.91
C THR A 41 13.77 -23.97 3.80
N PRO A 42 13.96 -25.26 4.09
CA PRO A 42 14.08 -26.27 3.05
C PRO A 42 12.85 -26.32 2.12
N GLU A 43 11.66 -26.07 2.66
CA GLU A 43 10.38 -26.21 1.96
C GLU A 43 9.95 -24.93 1.25
N CYS A 44 10.23 -23.76 1.82
CA CYS A 44 9.75 -22.51 1.24
C CYS A 44 10.72 -21.34 1.47
N ARG A 45 10.47 -20.26 0.73
CA ARG A 45 11.05 -18.95 0.97
C ARG A 45 9.92 -17.97 1.28
N ILE A 46 10.03 -17.25 2.40
CA ILE A 46 9.10 -16.21 2.81
C ILE A 46 9.82 -14.87 2.69
N SER A 47 9.22 -13.92 1.99
CA SER A 47 9.80 -12.61 1.76
C SER A 47 8.79 -11.49 2.03
N TYR A 48 9.30 -10.35 2.48
CA TYR A 48 8.54 -9.16 2.81
C TYR A 48 8.99 -8.00 1.93
N ASP A 49 8.03 -7.15 1.58
CA ASP A 49 8.25 -5.89 0.88
C ASP A 49 7.31 -4.87 1.50
N PHE A 50 7.84 -4.07 2.43
CA PHE A 50 7.05 -3.10 3.18
C PHE A 50 6.79 -1.80 2.40
N TRP A 51 7.39 -1.65 1.20
CA TRP A 51 7.29 -0.40 0.45
C TRP A 51 5.88 -0.14 -0.06
N ALA A 52 5.13 0.62 0.73
CA ALA A 52 3.79 1.13 0.42
C ALA A 52 3.51 2.35 1.30
N GLU A 53 2.48 3.12 0.95
CA GLU A 53 1.90 4.10 1.87
C GLU A 53 1.24 3.35 3.03
N GLY A 54 1.64 3.67 4.25
CA GLY A 54 1.23 2.93 5.45
C GLY A 54 2.02 1.66 5.73
N GLY A 55 2.83 1.19 4.81
CA GLY A 55 3.59 -0.06 4.90
C GLY A 55 2.73 -1.30 4.64
N ASP A 56 3.13 -2.13 3.68
CA ASP A 56 2.50 -3.43 3.44
C ASP A 56 3.05 -4.47 4.43
N ALA A 57 2.25 -4.83 5.44
CA ALA A 57 2.63 -5.85 6.43
C ALA A 57 2.51 -7.28 5.91
N GLY A 58 2.11 -7.45 4.66
CA GLY A 58 1.96 -8.74 4.01
C GLY A 58 3.27 -9.47 3.72
N PHE A 59 3.16 -10.66 3.16
CA PHE A 59 4.30 -11.51 2.82
C PHE A 59 4.05 -12.29 1.53
N THR A 60 5.12 -12.75 0.90
CA THR A 60 5.11 -13.68 -0.23
C THR A 60 5.70 -15.01 0.21
N ILE A 61 5.01 -16.11 -0.05
CA ILE A 61 5.56 -17.46 0.12
C ILE A 61 5.83 -18.08 -1.25
N TYR A 62 7.07 -18.53 -1.48
CA TYR A 62 7.45 -19.34 -2.61
C TYR A 62 7.64 -20.81 -2.16
N ASN A 63 6.89 -21.72 -2.75
CA ASN A 63 7.02 -23.17 -2.53
C ASN A 63 8.23 -23.71 -3.27
N LYS A 64 9.24 -24.17 -2.55
CA LYS A 64 10.48 -24.75 -3.09
C LYS A 64 10.37 -26.24 -3.39
N THR A 65 9.29 -26.89 -2.92
CA THR A 65 9.11 -28.35 -3.03
C THR A 65 8.53 -28.77 -4.38
N SER A 66 8.47 -30.08 -4.63
CA SER A 66 7.78 -30.69 -5.76
C SER A 66 6.31 -31.02 -5.45
N GLU A 67 5.90 -30.86 -4.18
CA GLU A 67 4.54 -31.10 -3.69
C GLU A 67 3.82 -29.78 -3.34
N PRO A 68 2.49 -29.76 -3.33
CA PRO A 68 1.75 -28.58 -2.88
C PRO A 68 2.06 -28.23 -1.42
N LEU A 69 2.19 -26.93 -1.13
CA LEU A 69 2.32 -26.39 0.22
C LEU A 69 0.98 -25.75 0.61
N THR A 70 0.47 -26.05 1.79
CA THR A 70 -0.79 -25.47 2.30
C THR A 70 -0.50 -24.46 3.40
N VAL A 71 -0.87 -23.19 3.18
CA VAL A 71 -0.83 -22.15 4.22
C VAL A 71 -2.15 -22.17 4.98
N ASN A 72 -2.07 -22.28 6.31
CA ASN A 72 -3.23 -22.26 7.19
C ASN A 72 -3.48 -20.82 7.68
N MET A 73 -4.39 -20.11 7.03
CA MET A 73 -4.70 -18.73 7.36
C MET A 73 -5.44 -18.58 8.70
N ALA A 74 -6.20 -19.61 9.11
CA ALA A 74 -6.88 -19.63 10.42
C ALA A 74 -5.92 -19.78 11.62
N LYS A 75 -4.66 -20.19 11.35
CA LYS A 75 -3.59 -20.29 12.34
C LYS A 75 -2.45 -19.32 12.08
N SER A 76 -2.68 -18.36 11.20
CA SER A 76 -1.70 -17.31 10.85
C SER A 76 -2.19 -15.96 11.33
N PHE A 77 -1.26 -15.14 11.87
CA PHE A 77 -1.59 -13.90 12.54
C PHE A 77 -0.62 -12.79 12.12
N TYR A 78 -1.15 -11.59 11.93
CA TYR A 78 -0.39 -10.36 11.99
C TYR A 78 -0.42 -9.82 13.41
N ILE A 79 0.72 -9.45 13.95
CA ILE A 79 0.85 -8.96 15.33
C ILE A 79 1.50 -7.58 15.27
N VAL A 80 0.89 -6.57 15.88
CA VAL A 80 1.47 -5.23 15.99
C VAL A 80 1.32 -4.71 17.41
N ASN A 81 2.43 -4.26 18.00
CA ASN A 81 2.49 -3.77 19.37
C ASN A 81 1.82 -4.73 20.38
N GLY A 82 2.03 -6.04 20.20
CA GLY A 82 1.50 -7.08 21.09
C GLY A 82 0.04 -7.45 20.85
N LYS A 83 -0.65 -6.85 19.86
CA LYS A 83 -2.02 -7.19 19.49
C LYS A 83 -2.04 -8.04 18.23
N ALA A 84 -2.63 -9.23 18.31
CA ALA A 84 -2.79 -10.16 17.20
C ALA A 84 -4.06 -9.88 16.39
N TYR A 85 -3.95 -10.05 15.08
CA TYR A 85 -5.03 -9.94 14.09
C TYR A 85 -5.02 -11.17 13.20
N ASP A 86 -6.20 -11.76 13.03
CA ASP A 86 -6.37 -12.98 12.23
C ASP A 86 -6.23 -12.71 10.74
N TYR A 87 -5.45 -13.51 10.01
CA TYR A 87 -5.45 -13.47 8.57
C TYR A 87 -6.75 -14.03 7.97
N PHE A 88 -7.35 -15.02 8.62
CA PHE A 88 -8.65 -15.56 8.23
C PHE A 88 -9.77 -14.88 9.01
N GLN A 89 -10.70 -14.23 8.34
CA GLN A 89 -11.82 -13.49 8.94
C GLN A 89 -13.20 -14.05 8.55
N ALA A 90 -13.25 -15.21 7.88
CA ALA A 90 -14.47 -15.85 7.39
C ALA A 90 -15.34 -14.91 6.50
N ARG A 91 -14.69 -14.07 5.68
CA ARG A 91 -15.36 -13.06 4.83
C ARG A 91 -16.03 -13.70 3.61
N THR A 92 -17.13 -13.08 3.18
CA THR A 92 -17.73 -13.34 1.87
C THR A 92 -17.45 -12.16 0.96
N PHE A 93 -16.74 -12.40 -0.13
CA PHE A 93 -16.47 -11.39 -1.15
C PHE A 93 -17.55 -11.41 -2.22
N MET A 94 -18.10 -10.26 -2.54
CA MET A 94 -19.11 -10.10 -3.58
C MET A 94 -18.61 -9.14 -4.66
N THR A 95 -18.57 -9.60 -5.89
CA THR A 95 -18.31 -8.76 -7.06
C THR A 95 -19.62 -8.55 -7.82
N ALA A 96 -20.13 -7.33 -7.82
CA ALA A 96 -21.30 -6.94 -8.58
C ALA A 96 -20.87 -6.15 -9.82
N LYS A 97 -21.30 -6.58 -11.01
CA LYS A 97 -21.21 -5.79 -12.24
C LYS A 97 -22.62 -5.39 -12.63
N SER A 98 -22.90 -4.09 -12.61
CA SER A 98 -24.18 -3.56 -13.11
C SER A 98 -23.92 -2.78 -14.40
N GLU A 99 -24.65 -3.12 -15.46
CA GLU A 99 -24.71 -2.30 -16.68
C GLU A 99 -26.07 -1.60 -16.69
N THR A 100 -26.06 -0.28 -16.68
CA THR A 100 -27.27 0.53 -16.82
C THR A 100 -27.30 1.07 -18.24
N LYS A 101 -28.26 0.61 -19.05
CA LYS A 101 -28.53 1.19 -20.36
C LYS A 101 -29.71 2.15 -20.23
N ALA A 102 -29.46 3.43 -20.37
CA ALA A 102 -30.47 4.47 -20.40
C ALA A 102 -30.82 4.77 -21.87
N ALA A 103 -32.07 4.57 -22.25
CA ALA A 103 -32.60 4.98 -23.54
C ALA A 103 -33.48 6.23 -23.37
N TYR A 104 -33.12 7.29 -24.06
CA TYR A 104 -33.91 8.52 -24.14
C TYR A 104 -34.63 8.54 -25.50
N ALA A 105 -35.95 8.54 -25.49
CA ALA A 105 -36.76 8.80 -26.68
C ALA A 105 -37.49 10.12 -26.50
N SER A 106 -37.20 11.10 -27.36
CA SER A 106 -38.01 12.32 -27.46
C SER A 106 -38.87 12.25 -28.74
N THR A 107 -40.18 12.24 -28.57
CA THR A 107 -41.10 12.32 -29.70
C THR A 107 -41.74 13.71 -29.71
N TYR A 108 -41.51 14.49 -30.76
CA TYR A 108 -42.21 15.73 -31.01
C TYR A 108 -43.57 15.44 -31.66
N LEU A 109 -44.61 15.37 -30.86
CA LEU A 109 -45.98 15.45 -31.34
C LEU A 109 -46.48 16.88 -31.15
N TYR A 110 -47.08 17.44 -32.21
CA TYR A 110 -47.63 18.79 -32.31
C TYR A 110 -48.33 19.21 -30.99
N ARG A 111 -47.73 20.11 -30.21
CA ARG A 111 -48.18 20.70 -28.95
C ARG A 111 -48.01 19.93 -27.63
N LEU A 112 -47.37 18.79 -27.59
CA LEU A 112 -47.07 18.12 -26.31
C LEU A 112 -45.63 17.57 -26.34
N ASN A 113 -44.75 18.14 -25.51
CA ASN A 113 -43.45 17.56 -25.23
C ASN A 113 -43.64 16.38 -24.26
N MET A 114 -43.59 15.19 -24.77
CA MET A 114 -43.54 13.97 -23.93
C MET A 114 -42.12 13.40 -24.03
N ALA A 115 -41.41 13.44 -22.90
CA ALA A 115 -40.13 12.74 -22.74
C ALA A 115 -40.37 11.46 -21.93
N SER A 116 -40.06 10.31 -22.50
CA SER A 116 -40.04 9.05 -21.76
C SER A 116 -38.60 8.58 -21.61
N SER A 117 -38.22 8.23 -20.41
CA SER A 117 -36.92 7.59 -20.10
C SER A 117 -37.20 6.17 -19.59
N ALA A 118 -36.55 5.19 -20.20
CA ALA A 118 -36.53 3.83 -19.72
C ALA A 118 -35.12 3.46 -19.35
N ALA A 119 -34.91 3.03 -18.12
CA ALA A 119 -33.63 2.49 -17.67
C ALA A 119 -33.80 0.98 -17.42
N VAL A 120 -33.01 0.18 -18.10
CA VAL A 120 -32.93 -1.25 -17.86
C VAL A 120 -31.56 -1.52 -17.21
N SER A 121 -31.61 -2.02 -16.01
CA SER A 121 -30.39 -2.44 -15.30
C SER A 121 -30.35 -3.95 -15.23
N SER A 122 -29.29 -4.56 -15.75
CA SER A 122 -28.98 -5.97 -15.57
C SER A 122 -27.69 -6.08 -14.77
N GLY A 123 -27.70 -6.90 -13.72
CA GLY A 123 -26.52 -7.12 -12.88
C GLY A 123 -26.26 -8.60 -12.66
N HIS A 124 -25.00 -8.98 -12.74
CA HIS A 124 -24.52 -10.28 -12.28
C HIS A 124 -23.66 -10.07 -11.03
N SER A 125 -23.97 -10.80 -9.96
CA SER A 125 -23.12 -10.85 -8.78
C SER A 125 -22.53 -12.25 -8.62
N THR A 126 -21.23 -12.30 -8.37
CA THR A 126 -20.53 -13.54 -8.00
C THR A 126 -20.02 -13.37 -6.58
N SER A 127 -20.37 -14.29 -5.70
CA SER A 127 -19.83 -14.32 -4.34
C SER A 127 -18.92 -15.52 -4.16
N TYR A 128 -17.84 -15.33 -3.41
CA TYR A 128 -17.00 -16.43 -2.96
C TYR A 128 -16.66 -16.24 -1.47
N VAL A 129 -16.55 -17.35 -0.77
CA VAL A 129 -16.21 -17.37 0.66
C VAL A 129 -14.70 -17.48 0.81
N GLU A 130 -14.16 -16.71 1.73
CA GLU A 130 -12.75 -16.81 2.13
C GLU A 130 -12.42 -18.24 2.56
N ARG A 131 -11.22 -18.71 2.20
CA ARG A 131 -10.78 -20.07 2.56
C ARG A 131 -9.79 -20.02 3.72
N PRO A 132 -9.98 -20.84 4.77
CA PRO A 132 -9.04 -20.91 5.88
C PRO A 132 -7.70 -21.53 5.50
N GLU A 133 -7.65 -22.26 4.38
CA GLU A 133 -6.45 -22.91 3.86
C GLU A 133 -6.23 -22.52 2.40
N ILE A 134 -5.00 -22.15 2.10
CA ILE A 134 -4.57 -21.72 0.78
C ILE A 134 -3.48 -22.66 0.27
N ILE A 135 -3.73 -23.29 -0.85
CA ILE A 135 -2.78 -24.21 -1.49
C ILE A 135 -1.88 -23.40 -2.45
N ILE A 136 -0.57 -23.59 -2.31
CA ILE A 136 0.46 -23.06 -3.21
C ILE A 136 1.03 -24.22 -4.01
N PRO A 137 0.86 -24.24 -5.34
CA PRO A 137 1.42 -25.29 -6.21
C PRO A 137 2.94 -25.41 -6.10
N PRO A 138 3.53 -26.51 -6.52
CA PRO A 138 4.98 -26.65 -6.59
C PRO A 138 5.65 -25.53 -7.39
N LYS A 139 6.83 -25.08 -6.94
CA LYS A 139 7.65 -24.08 -7.64
C LYS A 139 6.93 -22.78 -8.00
N SER A 140 5.91 -22.43 -7.20
CA SER A 140 5.13 -21.19 -7.39
C SER A 140 5.12 -20.33 -6.13
N ALA A 141 4.77 -19.05 -6.30
CA ALA A 141 4.65 -18.09 -5.23
C ALA A 141 3.21 -17.60 -5.07
N LYS A 142 2.86 -17.17 -3.85
CA LYS A 142 1.62 -16.49 -3.57
C LYS A 142 1.84 -15.36 -2.57
N ASP A 143 1.22 -14.21 -2.87
CA ASP A 143 1.22 -13.02 -2.03
C ASP A 143 0.01 -13.04 -1.09
N PHE A 144 0.25 -12.57 0.15
CA PHE A 144 -0.73 -12.39 1.20
C PHE A 144 -0.64 -10.95 1.70
N ARG A 145 -1.55 -10.10 1.25
CA ARG A 145 -1.56 -8.66 1.55
C ARG A 145 -2.89 -8.30 2.19
N GLU A 146 -2.90 -8.09 3.50
CA GLU A 146 -4.13 -7.87 4.26
C GLU A 146 -4.02 -6.66 5.18
N TYR A 147 -2.84 -6.43 5.75
CA TYR A 147 -2.62 -5.45 6.81
C TYR A 147 -1.61 -4.39 6.40
N THR A 148 -1.81 -3.19 6.94
CA THR A 148 -0.86 -2.09 6.90
C THR A 148 -0.22 -1.90 8.27
N ILE A 149 1.04 -1.42 8.29
CA ILE A 149 1.79 -1.25 9.54
C ILE A 149 1.28 -0.02 10.30
N ASN A 150 1.13 1.12 9.62
CA ASN A 150 0.66 2.37 10.22
C ASN A 150 0.01 3.25 9.15
N LEU A 151 -1.17 3.80 9.43
CA LEU A 151 -1.90 4.68 8.50
C LEU A 151 -1.79 6.17 8.84
N LEU A 152 -1.17 6.52 9.96
CA LEU A 152 -1.17 7.88 10.48
C LEU A 152 0.25 8.44 10.61
N TYR A 153 0.37 9.75 10.41
CA TYR A 153 1.59 10.49 10.75
C TYR A 153 1.96 10.28 12.22
N PHE A 154 3.20 9.89 12.49
CA PHE A 154 3.74 9.72 13.84
C PHE A 154 4.38 11.04 14.33
N PRO A 155 3.79 11.71 15.31
CA PRO A 155 4.36 12.93 15.89
C PRO A 155 5.50 12.59 16.86
N HIS A 156 6.65 13.29 16.73
CA HIS A 156 7.76 13.18 17.67
C HIS A 156 8.42 14.55 17.88
N CYS A 157 8.80 14.88 19.11
CA CYS A 157 9.35 16.20 19.47
C CYS A 157 10.64 16.55 18.73
N ASP A 158 11.48 15.55 18.44
CA ASP A 158 12.76 15.75 17.76
C ASP A 158 12.63 15.79 16.23
N LEU A 159 11.47 15.43 15.67
CA LEU A 159 11.18 15.51 14.24
C LEU A 159 10.66 16.89 13.86
N VAL A 160 11.23 17.48 12.82
CA VAL A 160 10.67 18.68 12.21
C VAL A 160 9.47 18.28 11.36
N LYS A 161 8.25 18.67 11.75
CA LYS A 161 7.01 18.27 11.05
C LYS A 161 6.99 18.69 9.57
N TYR A 162 7.45 19.89 9.26
CA TYR A 162 7.52 20.44 7.90
C TYR A 162 8.97 20.80 7.57
N PRO A 163 9.81 19.81 7.24
CA PRO A 163 11.22 20.05 7.04
C PRO A 163 11.47 20.80 5.74
N THR A 164 12.55 21.58 5.76
CA THR A 164 13.18 22.08 4.55
C THR A 164 14.40 21.24 4.23
N LYS A 165 14.90 21.28 3.01
CA LYS A 165 16.13 20.59 2.59
C LYS A 165 17.32 20.77 3.57
N ARG A 166 17.41 21.93 4.24
CA ARG A 166 18.49 22.25 5.19
C ARG A 166 18.19 21.84 6.64
N LYS A 167 16.96 21.43 6.94
CA LYS A 167 16.50 21.13 8.31
C LYS A 167 15.78 19.79 8.35
N ILE A 168 16.43 18.75 7.85
CA ILE A 168 15.96 17.37 7.96
C ILE A 168 16.56 16.79 9.23
N LYS A 169 15.74 16.13 10.04
CA LYS A 169 16.15 15.37 11.22
C LYS A 169 15.52 13.99 11.19
N SER A 170 16.24 13.00 11.63
CA SER A 170 15.75 11.65 11.90
C SER A 170 15.80 11.34 13.38
N VAL A 171 14.99 10.38 13.81
CA VAL A 171 15.00 9.82 15.16
C VAL A 171 15.22 8.32 15.04
N ASN A 172 16.15 7.81 15.85
CA ASN A 172 16.47 6.40 15.91
C ASN A 172 15.85 5.75 17.15
N PHE A 173 15.41 4.51 17.00
CA PHE A 173 14.76 3.72 18.03
C PHE A 173 15.48 2.37 18.18
N GLY A 174 15.60 1.89 19.40
CA GLY A 174 15.88 0.50 19.70
C GLY A 174 14.59 -0.34 19.69
N LEU A 175 14.73 -1.65 19.78
CA LEU A 175 13.58 -2.56 19.82
C LEU A 175 12.59 -2.21 20.95
N GLU A 176 13.11 -1.91 22.15
CA GLU A 176 12.29 -1.67 23.35
C GLU A 176 11.50 -0.35 23.31
N ASN A 177 11.97 0.64 22.55
CA ASN A 177 11.35 1.97 22.46
C ASN A 177 10.83 2.30 21.06
N SER A 178 10.81 1.33 20.17
CA SER A 178 10.22 1.51 18.84
C SER A 178 8.73 1.79 18.92
N PRO A 179 8.24 2.81 18.19
CA PRO A 179 6.80 3.08 18.15
C PRO A 179 6.01 1.99 17.43
N PHE A 180 6.66 1.20 16.59
CA PHE A 180 6.04 0.11 15.81
C PHE A 180 6.95 -1.12 15.84
N ALA A 181 6.54 -2.11 16.63
CA ALA A 181 7.06 -3.47 16.59
C ALA A 181 5.95 -4.38 16.05
N PHE A 182 6.25 -5.17 15.03
CA PHE A 182 5.25 -6.01 14.37
C PHE A 182 5.85 -7.34 13.92
N SER A 183 4.98 -8.33 13.78
CA SER A 183 5.37 -9.70 13.47
C SER A 183 4.36 -10.35 12.55
N ASN A 184 4.82 -11.35 11.79
CA ASN A 184 3.97 -12.29 11.08
C ASN A 184 4.21 -13.70 11.64
N SER A 185 3.17 -14.29 12.22
CA SER A 185 3.11 -15.70 12.60
C SER A 185 2.43 -16.46 11.47
N ILE A 186 3.17 -17.32 10.77
CA ILE A 186 2.70 -17.99 9.56
C ILE A 186 2.74 -19.50 9.80
N SER A 187 1.57 -20.14 9.67
CA SER A 187 1.41 -21.57 9.79
C SER A 187 1.20 -22.21 8.42
N TYR A 188 2.00 -23.22 8.10
CA TYR A 188 1.88 -23.94 6.84
C TYR A 188 2.13 -25.43 7.02
N VAL A 189 1.70 -26.24 6.05
CA VAL A 189 1.96 -27.67 5.95
C VAL A 189 2.73 -27.93 4.67
N ALA A 190 3.91 -28.54 4.80
CA ALA A 190 4.72 -29.00 3.69
C ALA A 190 5.10 -30.46 3.91
N ASN A 191 4.99 -31.30 2.89
CA ASN A 191 5.26 -32.75 2.95
C ASN A 191 4.51 -33.43 4.14
N GLY A 192 3.27 -33.01 4.42
CA GLY A 192 2.46 -33.53 5.53
C GLY A 192 2.87 -33.06 6.93
N LYS A 193 3.94 -32.24 7.06
CA LYS A 193 4.44 -31.73 8.32
C LYS A 193 3.95 -30.31 8.59
N PRO A 194 3.18 -30.04 9.64
CA PRO A 194 2.80 -28.69 10.06
C PRO A 194 3.99 -27.95 10.66
N THR A 195 4.17 -26.70 10.26
CA THR A 195 5.24 -25.82 10.74
C THR A 195 4.66 -24.43 10.95
N THR A 196 5.08 -23.76 12.03
CA THR A 196 4.77 -22.34 12.26
C THR A 196 6.08 -21.58 12.41
N VAL A 197 6.19 -20.47 11.70
CA VAL A 197 7.33 -19.56 11.76
C VAL A 197 6.87 -18.18 12.21
N VAL A 198 7.72 -17.48 12.96
CA VAL A 198 7.45 -16.11 13.41
C VAL A 198 8.58 -15.24 12.94
N HIS A 199 8.25 -14.15 12.25
CA HIS A 199 9.21 -13.16 11.78
C HIS A 199 8.87 -11.82 12.39
N ASP A 200 9.80 -11.31 13.21
CA ASP A 200 9.64 -10.11 14.01
C ASP A 200 10.41 -8.94 13.42
N PHE A 201 9.78 -7.77 13.39
CA PHE A 201 10.34 -6.54 12.85
C PHE A 201 10.05 -5.35 13.78
N TYR A 202 10.86 -4.31 13.68
CA TYR A 202 10.61 -3.04 14.34
C TYR A 202 11.08 -1.86 13.50
N VAL A 203 10.47 -0.70 13.70
CA VAL A 203 10.92 0.54 13.09
C VAL A 203 12.11 1.07 13.89
N HIS A 204 13.27 1.17 13.24
CA HIS A 204 14.49 1.63 13.90
C HIS A 204 14.85 3.09 13.62
N GLU A 205 14.29 3.69 12.56
CA GLU A 205 14.51 5.09 12.21
C GLU A 205 13.25 5.68 11.57
N ILE A 206 12.94 6.92 11.93
CA ILE A 206 11.89 7.72 11.30
C ILE A 206 12.49 9.06 10.89
N VAL A 207 12.19 9.48 9.64
CA VAL A 207 12.64 10.77 9.11
C VAL A 207 11.52 11.46 8.35
N ASN A 208 11.38 12.78 8.52
CA ASN A 208 10.49 13.61 7.74
C ASN A 208 11.24 14.29 6.60
N LEU A 209 10.73 14.18 5.37
CA LEU A 209 11.35 14.71 4.16
C LEU A 209 10.38 15.63 3.41
N PRO A 210 10.85 16.73 2.80
CA PRO A 210 10.06 17.47 1.83
C PRO A 210 9.99 16.67 0.53
N LEU A 211 8.94 16.90 -0.27
CA LEU A 211 8.73 16.26 -1.58
C LEU A 211 10.00 16.28 -2.46
N SER A 212 10.74 17.39 -2.48
CA SER A 212 11.93 17.55 -3.32
C SER A 212 13.10 16.62 -2.94
N GLU A 213 13.14 16.12 -1.71
CA GLU A 213 14.18 15.20 -1.26
C GLU A 213 13.74 13.74 -1.41
N GLU A 214 12.44 13.47 -1.35
CA GLU A 214 11.91 12.11 -1.50
C GLU A 214 11.62 11.74 -2.96
N ILE A 215 11.08 12.65 -3.76
CA ILE A 215 10.71 12.35 -5.14
C ILE A 215 11.72 12.96 -6.11
N LYS A 216 12.28 12.11 -6.98
CA LYS A 216 13.20 12.53 -8.05
C LYS A 216 12.62 12.21 -9.41
N ASN A 217 12.84 13.14 -10.37
CA ASN A 217 12.59 12.87 -11.76
C ASN A 217 13.67 11.93 -12.31
N VAL A 218 13.26 10.85 -12.91
CA VAL A 218 14.12 9.85 -13.54
C VAL A 218 13.70 9.65 -14.99
N LYS A 219 14.67 9.35 -15.84
CA LYS A 219 14.42 8.93 -17.22
C LYS A 219 14.23 7.44 -17.25
N LEU A 220 13.08 6.97 -17.71
CA LEU A 220 12.73 5.58 -17.87
C LEU A 220 12.75 5.24 -19.36
N GLU A 221 13.44 4.18 -19.72
CA GLU A 221 13.38 3.62 -21.08
C GLU A 221 12.20 2.66 -21.18
N ARG A 222 11.29 2.92 -22.12
CA ARG A 222 10.15 2.06 -22.45
C ARG A 222 10.02 1.96 -23.96
N CYS A 223 10.16 0.73 -24.49
CA CYS A 223 9.95 0.45 -25.92
C CYS A 223 10.65 1.49 -26.82
N ASP A 224 11.95 1.63 -26.69
CA ASP A 224 12.82 2.56 -27.44
C ASP A 224 12.49 4.06 -27.27
N ARG A 225 11.72 4.42 -26.25
CA ARG A 225 11.42 5.81 -25.92
C ARG A 225 11.82 6.13 -24.47
N THR A 226 12.44 7.28 -24.30
CA THR A 226 12.72 7.81 -22.96
C THR A 226 11.51 8.61 -22.47
N VAL A 227 10.91 8.20 -21.36
CA VAL A 227 9.81 8.91 -20.68
C VAL A 227 10.27 9.42 -19.33
N ASN A 228 9.78 10.59 -18.92
CA ASN A 228 10.02 11.08 -17.57
C ASN A 228 9.14 10.32 -16.60
N GLY A 229 9.74 9.80 -15.53
CA GLY A 229 9.05 9.14 -14.42
C GLY A 229 9.42 9.78 -13.09
N LEU A 230 8.64 9.47 -12.06
CA LEU A 230 8.95 9.85 -10.68
C LEU A 230 9.41 8.60 -9.95
N LYS A 231 10.43 8.75 -9.11
CA LYS A 231 10.96 7.67 -8.27
C LYS A 231 11.14 8.16 -6.85
N HIS A 232 10.77 7.34 -5.89
CA HIS A 232 11.10 7.55 -4.49
C HIS A 232 12.58 7.28 -4.22
N VAL A 233 13.23 8.19 -3.51
CA VAL A 233 14.66 8.07 -3.16
C VAL A 233 14.87 6.98 -2.11
N ASN A 234 13.94 6.88 -1.16
CA ASN A 234 14.01 5.92 -0.06
C ASN A 234 13.26 4.61 -0.34
N GLU A 235 12.89 4.35 -1.60
CA GLU A 235 12.26 3.09 -2.01
C GLU A 235 13.17 1.90 -1.70
N SER A 236 12.73 1.08 -0.75
CA SER A 236 13.40 -0.13 -0.30
C SER A 236 12.36 -1.07 0.31
N LYS A 237 12.59 -2.38 0.20
CA LYS A 237 11.75 -3.41 0.83
C LYS A 237 11.69 -3.30 2.36
N ASP A 238 12.67 -2.65 2.96
CA ASP A 238 12.78 -2.46 4.40
C ASP A 238 12.12 -1.17 4.87
N ASN A 239 11.61 -0.35 3.95
CA ASN A 239 11.06 0.96 4.26
C ASN A 239 9.57 1.02 3.93
N PHE A 240 8.87 1.96 4.57
CA PHE A 240 7.55 2.39 4.17
C PHE A 240 7.39 3.89 4.41
N TYR A 241 6.29 4.48 3.94
CA TYR A 241 6.10 5.92 4.06
C TYR A 241 4.66 6.30 4.38
N ILE A 242 4.50 7.50 4.92
CA ILE A 242 3.24 8.23 5.06
C ILE A 242 3.37 9.55 4.32
N GLU A 243 2.48 9.83 3.38
CA GLU A 243 2.36 11.15 2.75
C GLU A 243 1.51 12.06 3.63
N TYR A 244 1.94 13.30 3.83
CA TYR A 244 1.16 14.30 4.55
C TYR A 244 1.39 15.70 3.96
N SER A 245 0.49 16.63 4.25
CA SER A 245 0.55 18.00 3.74
C SER A 245 0.44 19.04 4.84
N LYS A 246 0.97 20.22 4.55
CA LYS A 246 0.72 21.40 5.37
C LYS A 246 -0.69 21.93 5.00
N LYS A 247 -1.58 21.88 5.95
CA LYS A 247 -2.90 22.54 5.84
C LYS A 247 -2.74 24.05 5.93
#